data_833a5c924c1448d2607bab3ebe5e608a
#
_entry.id   833a5c924c1448d2607bab3ebe5e608a
#
_cell.length_a   1.000
_cell.length_b   1.000
_cell.length_c   1.000
_cell.angle_alpha   90.00
_cell.angle_beta   90.00
_cell.angle_gamma   90.00
#
_symmetry.space_group_name_H-M   'P 1'
#
loop_
_entity.id
_entity.type
_entity.pdbx_description
1 polymer ?
#
loop_
_entity_poly.entity_id
_entity_poly.type
_entity_poly.pdbx_seq_one_letter_code
_entity_poly.pdbx_strand_id
1 'polypeptide(L)'
;MGRTLYDKIFDEHVVHTEEDGTAVLYIDRHLVHEVTSPQAFEGLREAGRKVWRVSSIVATADHNTPTTGWERGYDGIADPISKEQITTLDKNIAEVGAAAFFPFMSKRQGIVHVIGPENGATLPGMTVVCGDSHTSTHGAFGALAHGIGTSEVEHVMATQTLLAKKARNMRIQVDGKVAPGITAKDIVLAIIGKIGTAGGTGYTIEF
;
A
#
# COMPACT_ATOMS: atom_id res chain seq x y z
N MET A 1 -11.50 -23.05 -18.24
CA MET A 1 -11.03 -21.73 -18.66
C MET A 1 -9.71 -21.43 -17.97
N GLY A 2 -8.78 -20.71 -18.62
CA GLY A 2 -7.57 -20.23 -17.95
C GLY A 2 -7.95 -19.20 -16.87
N ARG A 3 -7.22 -19.19 -15.74
CA ARG A 3 -7.36 -18.20 -14.67
C ARG A 3 -6.29 -17.13 -14.86
N THR A 4 -6.64 -15.87 -14.64
CA THR A 4 -5.68 -14.75 -14.63
C THR A 4 -4.76 -14.84 -13.41
N LEU A 5 -3.65 -14.08 -13.41
CA LEU A 5 -2.82 -13.96 -12.22
C LEU A 5 -3.62 -13.42 -11.03
N TYR A 6 -4.45 -12.41 -11.29
CA TYR A 6 -5.37 -11.86 -10.28
C TYR A 6 -6.28 -12.93 -9.68
N ASP A 7 -6.96 -13.73 -10.52
CA ASP A 7 -7.85 -14.79 -10.03
C ASP A 7 -7.12 -15.76 -9.11
N LYS A 8 -5.89 -16.12 -9.46
CA LYS A 8 -5.08 -17.05 -8.68
C LYS A 8 -4.74 -16.47 -7.31
N ILE A 9 -4.20 -15.24 -7.28
CA ILE A 9 -3.80 -14.59 -6.03
C ILE A 9 -5.03 -14.33 -5.16
N PHE A 10 -6.09 -13.76 -5.73
CA PHE A 10 -7.31 -13.46 -4.99
C PHE A 10 -7.90 -14.71 -4.33
N ASP A 11 -8.14 -15.77 -5.11
CA ASP A 11 -8.82 -16.97 -4.63
C ASP A 11 -7.98 -17.73 -3.58
N GLU A 12 -6.64 -17.66 -3.64
CA GLU A 12 -5.75 -18.26 -2.65
C GLU A 12 -5.72 -17.50 -1.32
N HIS A 13 -6.12 -16.23 -1.31
CA HIS A 13 -6.16 -15.39 -0.11
C HIS A 13 -7.56 -15.20 0.48
N VAL A 14 -8.60 -15.69 -0.17
CA VAL A 14 -9.97 -15.65 0.37
C VAL A 14 -10.07 -16.59 1.56
N VAL A 15 -10.33 -16.03 2.75
CA VAL A 15 -10.58 -16.78 3.99
C VAL A 15 -12.05 -17.17 4.09
N HIS A 16 -12.93 -16.27 3.69
CA HIS A 16 -14.38 -16.45 3.74
C HIS A 16 -15.05 -15.57 2.67
N THR A 17 -16.23 -15.97 2.22
CA THR A 17 -17.06 -15.16 1.34
C THR A 17 -18.44 -15.03 1.97
N GLU A 18 -18.89 -13.80 2.15
CA GLU A 18 -20.21 -13.47 2.67
C GLU A 18 -21.30 -13.77 1.64
N GLU A 19 -22.58 -13.83 2.09
CA GLU A 19 -23.72 -14.11 1.22
C GLU A 19 -23.89 -13.08 0.09
N ASP A 20 -23.46 -11.83 0.32
CA ASP A 20 -23.50 -10.74 -0.68
C ASP A 20 -22.33 -10.76 -1.68
N GLY A 21 -21.44 -11.77 -1.57
CA GLY A 21 -20.25 -11.93 -2.39
C GLY A 21 -19.03 -11.10 -1.94
N THR A 22 -19.11 -10.43 -0.78
CA THR A 22 -17.95 -9.77 -0.17
C THR A 22 -16.99 -10.83 0.37
N ALA A 23 -15.72 -10.75 -0.04
CA ALA A 23 -14.68 -11.64 0.41
C ALA A 23 -13.92 -11.05 1.60
N VAL A 24 -13.63 -11.89 2.58
CA VAL A 24 -12.64 -11.64 3.63
C VAL A 24 -11.30 -12.08 3.07
N LEU A 25 -10.46 -11.13 2.67
CA LEU A 25 -9.19 -11.37 2.00
C LEU A 25 -8.05 -11.30 3.02
N TYR A 26 -7.26 -12.36 3.15
CA TYR A 26 -6.05 -12.35 3.99
C TYR A 26 -4.98 -11.44 3.39
N ILE A 27 -4.28 -10.68 4.24
CA ILE A 27 -3.25 -9.73 3.84
C ILE A 27 -1.87 -10.20 4.31
N ASP A 28 -0.95 -10.41 3.37
CA ASP A 28 0.41 -10.84 3.67
C ASP A 28 1.29 -9.73 4.21
N ARG A 29 1.16 -8.52 3.64
CA ARG A 29 2.02 -7.38 3.94
C ARG A 29 1.21 -6.10 4.14
N HIS A 30 1.51 -5.39 5.22
CA HIS A 30 0.99 -4.07 5.51
C HIS A 30 2.13 -3.06 5.50
N LEU A 31 2.15 -2.20 4.49
CA LEU A 31 3.07 -1.07 4.42
C LEU A 31 2.46 0.11 5.18
N VAL A 32 3.23 0.70 6.08
CA VAL A 32 2.74 1.71 7.02
C VAL A 32 3.59 2.97 6.96
N HIS A 33 2.94 4.12 6.88
CA HIS A 33 3.59 5.43 6.90
C HIS A 33 2.86 6.39 7.86
N GLU A 34 3.40 7.60 8.03
CA GLU A 34 2.99 8.54 9.07
C GLU A 34 1.64 9.22 8.85
N VAL A 35 1.07 9.23 7.63
CA VAL A 35 -0.14 10.01 7.34
C VAL A 35 -1.42 9.32 7.84
N THR A 36 -1.60 8.04 7.53
CA THR A 36 -2.83 7.28 7.83
C THR A 36 -2.75 6.41 9.08
N SER A 37 -1.54 6.13 9.56
CA SER A 37 -1.35 5.23 10.69
C SER A 37 -1.64 5.83 12.07
N PRO A 38 -1.48 7.13 12.36
CA PRO A 38 -1.71 7.66 13.70
C PRO A 38 -3.11 7.35 14.24
N GLN A 39 -4.16 7.66 13.47
CA GLN A 39 -5.54 7.42 13.86
C GLN A 39 -5.87 5.92 13.94
N ALA A 40 -5.26 5.09 13.07
CA ALA A 40 -5.46 3.65 13.12
C ALA A 40 -4.89 3.04 14.42
N PHE A 41 -3.70 3.45 14.84
CA PHE A 41 -3.14 3.01 16.13
C PHE A 41 -3.93 3.54 17.33
N GLU A 42 -4.46 4.78 17.25
CA GLU A 42 -5.32 5.34 18.28
C GLU A 42 -6.62 4.53 18.41
N GLY A 43 -7.30 4.24 17.30
CA GLY A 43 -8.51 3.41 17.29
C GLY A 43 -8.27 2.02 17.89
N LEU A 44 -7.12 1.38 17.61
CA LEU A 44 -6.76 0.11 18.25
C LEU A 44 -6.64 0.24 19.76
N ARG A 45 -5.99 1.31 20.26
CA ARG A 45 -5.85 1.55 21.71
C ARG A 45 -7.20 1.80 22.38
N GLU A 46 -8.06 2.65 21.78
CA GLU A 46 -9.40 2.93 22.29
C GLU A 46 -10.28 1.68 22.34
N ALA A 47 -10.18 0.81 21.32
CA ALA A 47 -10.89 -0.45 21.27
C ALA A 47 -10.27 -1.56 22.14
N GLY A 48 -9.13 -1.31 22.82
CA GLY A 48 -8.39 -2.30 23.60
C GLY A 48 -7.85 -3.46 22.74
N ARG A 49 -7.62 -3.22 21.43
CA ARG A 49 -7.14 -4.24 20.47
C ARG A 49 -5.64 -4.13 20.27
N LYS A 50 -5.03 -5.27 19.97
CA LYS A 50 -3.62 -5.35 19.61
C LYS A 50 -3.49 -5.60 18.11
N VAL A 51 -2.34 -5.22 17.55
CA VAL A 51 -1.97 -5.64 16.20
C VAL A 51 -1.87 -7.16 16.17
N TRP A 52 -2.62 -7.78 15.25
CA TRP A 52 -2.69 -9.23 15.13
C TRP A 52 -1.35 -9.86 14.71
N ARG A 53 -0.73 -9.32 13.66
CA ARG A 53 0.50 -9.87 13.10
C ARG A 53 1.53 -8.77 12.84
N VAL A 54 2.30 -8.44 13.87
CA VAL A 54 3.36 -7.42 13.80
C VAL A 54 4.38 -7.71 12.70
N SER A 55 4.68 -8.99 12.43
CA SER A 55 5.62 -9.40 11.37
C SER A 55 5.13 -9.12 9.95
N SER A 56 3.88 -8.72 9.74
CA SER A 56 3.39 -8.25 8.43
C SER A 56 3.69 -6.78 8.17
N ILE A 57 3.98 -5.99 9.21
CA ILE A 57 4.18 -4.55 9.09
C ILE A 57 5.62 -4.24 8.64
N VAL A 58 5.72 -3.41 7.60
CA VAL A 58 6.94 -2.70 7.23
C VAL A 58 6.62 -1.21 7.21
N ALA A 59 7.32 -0.43 8.02
CA ALA A 59 7.01 0.98 8.23
C ALA A 59 8.16 1.90 7.80
N THR A 60 7.81 3.09 7.30
CA THR A 60 8.77 4.16 6.98
C THR A 60 8.10 5.52 7.10
N ALA A 61 8.88 6.56 7.42
CA ALA A 61 8.45 7.94 7.19
C ALA A 61 8.59 8.24 5.70
N ASP A 62 7.55 8.80 5.08
CA ASP A 62 7.46 8.96 3.62
C ASP A 62 6.97 10.35 3.21
N HIS A 63 5.67 10.64 3.43
CA HIS A 63 4.97 11.78 2.84
C HIS A 63 5.37 13.14 3.43
N ASN A 64 5.65 13.19 4.70
CA ASN A 64 5.91 14.44 5.44
C ASN A 64 7.40 14.72 5.67
N THR A 65 8.27 13.96 5.04
CA THR A 65 9.71 14.16 5.14
C THR A 65 10.15 15.37 4.32
N PRO A 66 10.96 16.31 4.89
CA PRO A 66 11.37 17.51 4.18
C PRO A 66 12.37 17.17 3.07
N THR A 67 12.33 17.93 1.98
CA THR A 67 13.31 17.84 0.89
C THR A 67 14.48 18.82 1.05
N THR A 68 14.38 19.74 2.01
CA THR A 68 15.40 20.73 2.36
C THR A 68 15.55 20.81 3.88
N GLY A 69 16.72 21.10 4.38
CA GLY A 69 16.97 21.25 5.82
C GLY A 69 16.94 19.92 6.58
N TRP A 70 16.84 18.80 5.91
CA TRP A 70 16.76 17.47 6.52
C TRP A 70 18.04 17.06 7.21
N GLU A 71 19.19 17.68 6.87
CA GLU A 71 20.47 17.52 7.56
C GLU A 71 20.40 17.92 9.04
N ARG A 72 19.39 18.71 9.42
CA ARG A 72 19.09 19.08 10.81
C ARG A 72 18.19 18.06 11.54
N GLY A 73 17.87 16.95 10.87
CA GLY A 73 16.99 15.93 11.42
C GLY A 73 15.57 16.46 11.67
N TYR A 74 14.95 16.04 12.76
CA TYR A 74 13.59 16.46 13.14
C TYR A 74 13.43 17.99 13.31
N ASP A 75 14.51 18.72 13.59
CA ASP A 75 14.48 20.18 13.70
C ASP A 75 14.50 20.87 12.32
N GLY A 76 14.79 20.12 11.26
CA GLY A 76 14.65 20.56 9.87
C GLY A 76 13.23 20.49 9.33
N ILE A 77 12.30 19.83 10.01
CA ILE A 77 10.91 19.73 9.62
C ILE A 77 10.20 21.02 10.04
N ALA A 78 9.95 21.90 9.06
CA ALA A 78 9.41 23.22 9.30
C ALA A 78 7.90 23.20 9.66
N ASP A 79 7.14 22.28 9.07
CA ASP A 79 5.72 22.13 9.37
C ASP A 79 5.51 21.30 10.65
N PRO A 80 4.86 21.89 11.69
CA PRO A 80 4.68 21.21 12.96
C PRO A 80 3.78 19.96 12.86
N ILE A 81 2.79 19.97 11.95
CA ILE A 81 1.89 18.82 11.74
C ILE A 81 2.69 17.65 11.14
N SER A 82 3.50 17.90 10.12
CA SER A 82 4.39 16.91 9.53
C SER A 82 5.35 16.33 10.56
N LYS A 83 5.93 17.18 11.42
CA LYS A 83 6.81 16.74 12.51
C LYS A 83 6.06 15.85 13.52
N GLU A 84 4.85 16.24 13.90
CA GLU A 84 4.01 15.47 14.81
C GLU A 84 3.67 14.08 14.23
N GLN A 85 3.27 14.02 12.96
CA GLN A 85 2.93 12.76 12.30
C GLN A 85 4.12 11.80 12.24
N ILE A 86 5.31 12.29 11.85
CA ILE A 86 6.53 11.48 11.80
C ILE A 86 6.90 10.97 13.20
N THR A 87 6.91 11.85 14.21
CA THR A 87 7.25 11.45 15.58
C THR A 87 6.20 10.52 16.19
N THR A 88 4.95 10.62 15.77
CA THR A 88 3.87 9.71 16.19
C THR A 88 4.06 8.32 15.58
N LEU A 89 4.47 8.23 14.30
CA LEU A 89 4.83 6.96 13.69
C LEU A 89 5.97 6.28 14.48
N ASP A 90 7.02 7.04 14.81
CA ASP A 90 8.15 6.49 15.58
C ASP A 90 7.70 5.90 16.92
N LYS A 91 6.85 6.64 17.66
CA LYS A 91 6.29 6.20 18.94
C LYS A 91 5.43 4.94 18.79
N ASN A 92 4.53 4.94 17.81
CA ASN A 92 3.63 3.83 17.56
C ASN A 92 4.39 2.54 17.19
N ILE A 93 5.41 2.66 16.32
CA ILE A 93 6.21 1.50 15.93
C ILE A 93 7.13 1.04 17.08
N ALA A 94 7.64 1.96 17.90
CA ALA A 94 8.40 1.58 19.10
C ALA A 94 7.53 0.82 20.12
N GLU A 95 6.26 1.18 20.25
CA GLU A 95 5.29 0.53 21.15
C GLU A 95 4.87 -0.85 20.64
N VAL A 96 4.48 -0.93 19.36
CA VAL A 96 3.85 -2.12 18.78
C VAL A 96 4.87 -3.07 18.13
N GLY A 97 5.91 -2.52 17.51
CA GLY A 97 6.88 -3.22 16.69
C GLY A 97 6.49 -3.29 15.20
N ALA A 98 7.42 -3.80 14.41
CA ALA A 98 7.24 -4.08 12.97
C ALA A 98 8.26 -5.16 12.55
N ALA A 99 8.05 -5.81 11.39
CA ALA A 99 9.06 -6.68 10.78
C ALA A 99 10.31 -5.87 10.39
N ALA A 100 10.07 -4.65 9.86
CA ALA A 100 11.13 -3.67 9.59
C ALA A 100 10.57 -2.25 9.76
N PHE A 101 11.39 -1.37 10.31
CA PHE A 101 11.09 0.04 10.43
C PHE A 101 12.27 0.88 9.90
N PHE A 102 11.97 1.79 9.01
CA PHE A 102 12.91 2.75 8.45
C PHE A 102 12.53 4.17 8.86
N PRO A 103 12.92 4.62 10.06
CA PRO A 103 12.54 5.93 10.57
C PRO A 103 13.13 7.05 9.72
N PHE A 104 12.60 8.25 9.90
CA PHE A 104 13.16 9.46 9.29
C PHE A 104 14.66 9.55 9.57
N MET A 105 15.47 9.96 8.60
CA MET A 105 16.95 10.02 8.61
C MET A 105 17.67 8.66 8.56
N SER A 106 16.99 7.53 8.56
CA SER A 106 17.69 6.26 8.35
C SER A 106 18.15 6.13 6.89
N LYS A 107 19.24 5.38 6.67
CA LYS A 107 19.78 5.15 5.31
C LYS A 107 18.83 4.38 4.38
N ARG A 108 17.82 3.75 4.92
CA ARG A 108 16.83 2.96 4.17
C ARG A 108 15.43 3.60 4.15
N GLN A 109 15.30 4.78 4.76
CA GLN A 109 14.07 5.55 4.67
C GLN A 109 13.86 6.00 3.23
N GLY A 110 12.62 6.00 2.79
CA GLY A 110 12.25 6.42 1.45
C GLY A 110 10.76 6.24 1.18
N ILE A 111 10.37 6.44 -0.06
CA ILE A 111 9.00 6.28 -0.52
C ILE A 111 8.54 4.84 -0.21
N VAL A 112 7.41 4.70 0.45
CA VAL A 112 6.89 3.41 0.94
C VAL A 112 6.75 2.37 -0.18
N HIS A 113 6.35 2.78 -1.37
CA HIS A 113 6.20 1.91 -2.54
C HIS A 113 7.52 1.56 -3.24
N VAL A 114 8.61 2.22 -2.88
CA VAL A 114 9.98 1.92 -3.33
C VAL A 114 10.67 1.02 -2.33
N ILE A 115 10.62 1.36 -1.04
CA ILE A 115 11.31 0.58 -0.01
C ILE A 115 10.75 -0.84 0.15
N GLY A 116 9.46 -1.03 -0.11
CA GLY A 116 8.83 -2.34 -0.09
C GLY A 116 9.50 -3.34 -1.04
N PRO A 117 9.52 -3.08 -2.35
CA PRO A 117 10.21 -3.92 -3.32
C PRO A 117 11.72 -4.01 -3.12
N GLU A 118 12.40 -2.90 -2.86
CA GLU A 118 13.86 -2.87 -2.69
C GLU A 118 14.36 -3.72 -1.52
N ASN A 119 13.56 -3.86 -0.46
CA ASN A 119 13.91 -4.66 0.70
C ASN A 119 13.25 -6.06 0.69
N GLY A 120 12.66 -6.48 -0.43
CA GLY A 120 12.00 -7.78 -0.55
C GLY A 120 10.73 -7.91 0.31
N ALA A 121 10.13 -6.79 0.70
CA ALA A 121 8.88 -6.79 1.45
C ALA A 121 7.65 -6.98 0.55
N THR A 122 7.79 -6.71 -0.75
CA THR A 122 6.79 -6.99 -1.79
C THR A 122 7.32 -8.07 -2.72
N LEU A 123 6.61 -9.18 -2.81
CA LEU A 123 6.98 -10.33 -3.64
C LEU A 123 5.80 -10.76 -4.52
N PRO A 124 6.07 -11.45 -5.65
CA PRO A 124 5.00 -12.00 -6.48
C PRO A 124 4.08 -12.94 -5.69
N GLY A 125 2.79 -12.87 -5.94
CA GLY A 125 1.78 -13.70 -5.31
C GLY A 125 1.29 -13.21 -3.95
N MET A 126 1.89 -12.17 -3.37
CA MET A 126 1.45 -11.59 -2.09
C MET A 126 0.24 -10.66 -2.26
N THR A 127 -0.54 -10.56 -1.18
CA THR A 127 -1.48 -9.46 -0.96
C THR A 127 -0.80 -8.36 -0.13
N VAL A 128 -0.90 -7.12 -0.59
CA VAL A 128 -0.25 -5.96 0.03
C VAL A 128 -1.26 -4.85 0.24
N VAL A 129 -1.25 -4.21 1.40
CA VAL A 129 -2.04 -3.01 1.67
C VAL A 129 -1.17 -1.87 2.18
N CYS A 130 -1.62 -0.65 1.91
CA CYS A 130 -1.05 0.58 2.45
C CYS A 130 -2.15 1.64 2.51
N GLY A 131 -2.09 2.54 3.47
CA GLY A 131 -2.97 3.70 3.56
C GLY A 131 -2.62 4.80 2.54
N ASP A 132 -2.38 4.42 1.29
CA ASP A 132 -1.94 5.29 0.19
C ASP A 132 -2.61 4.91 -1.13
N SER A 133 -3.02 5.91 -1.92
CA SER A 133 -3.73 5.73 -3.19
C SER A 133 -2.87 5.10 -4.31
N HIS A 134 -1.54 5.09 -4.19
CA HIS A 134 -0.62 4.54 -5.20
C HIS A 134 -0.22 3.08 -4.92
N THR A 135 -0.85 2.42 -3.97
CA THR A 135 -0.49 1.06 -3.55
C THR A 135 -0.61 0.02 -4.67
N SER A 136 -1.54 0.20 -5.61
CA SER A 136 -1.69 -0.71 -6.76
C SER A 136 -0.44 -0.81 -7.65
N THR A 137 0.53 0.09 -7.51
CA THR A 137 1.82 0.05 -8.21
C THR A 137 2.60 -1.25 -7.94
N HIS A 138 2.38 -1.89 -6.77
CA HIS A 138 2.99 -3.19 -6.44
C HIS A 138 2.53 -4.33 -7.37
N GLY A 139 1.46 -4.12 -8.15
CA GLY A 139 1.04 -5.03 -9.21
C GLY A 139 2.13 -5.25 -10.27
N ALA A 140 3.04 -4.29 -10.48
CA ALA A 140 4.20 -4.43 -11.35
C ALA A 140 5.16 -5.55 -10.90
N PHE A 141 5.11 -5.93 -9.62
CA PHE A 141 5.88 -7.04 -9.04
C PHE A 141 5.06 -8.33 -8.91
N GLY A 142 3.88 -8.39 -9.51
CA GLY A 142 2.99 -9.56 -9.42
C GLY A 142 2.33 -9.73 -8.06
N ALA A 143 2.19 -8.66 -7.28
CA ALA A 143 1.44 -8.64 -6.03
C ALA A 143 0.03 -8.08 -6.25
N LEU A 144 -0.95 -8.57 -5.50
CA LEU A 144 -2.28 -7.98 -5.42
C LEU A 144 -2.28 -6.91 -4.32
N ALA A 145 -2.31 -5.64 -4.72
CA ALA A 145 -2.10 -4.54 -3.80
C ALA A 145 -3.26 -3.53 -3.80
N HIS A 146 -3.70 -3.14 -2.60
CA HIS A 146 -4.81 -2.23 -2.39
C HIS A 146 -4.41 -1.01 -1.56
N GLY A 147 -4.73 0.19 -2.10
CA GLY A 147 -4.79 1.40 -1.31
C GLY A 147 -6.05 1.39 -0.44
N ILE A 148 -5.90 1.62 0.85
CA ILE A 148 -6.97 1.51 1.83
C ILE A 148 -7.11 2.78 2.67
N GLY A 149 -8.31 3.05 3.17
CA GLY A 149 -8.58 4.17 4.06
C GLY A 149 -8.10 3.91 5.50
N THR A 150 -8.05 4.97 6.31
CA THR A 150 -7.56 4.90 7.70
C THR A 150 -8.30 3.86 8.55
N SER A 151 -9.62 3.75 8.42
CA SER A 151 -10.41 2.74 9.15
C SER A 151 -10.08 1.32 8.71
N GLU A 152 -9.76 1.12 7.43
CA GLU A 152 -9.31 -0.17 6.91
C GLU A 152 -7.88 -0.49 7.35
N VAL A 153 -7.01 0.52 7.51
CA VAL A 153 -5.67 0.35 8.12
C VAL A 153 -5.81 -0.23 9.51
N GLU A 154 -6.69 0.34 10.35
CA GLU A 154 -7.01 -0.18 11.69
C GLU A 154 -7.54 -1.62 11.61
N HIS A 155 -8.52 -1.85 10.73
CA HIS A 155 -9.12 -3.18 10.54
C HIS A 155 -8.08 -4.24 10.17
N VAL A 156 -7.21 -3.95 9.19
CA VAL A 156 -6.15 -4.88 8.79
C VAL A 156 -5.14 -5.10 9.90
N MET A 157 -4.77 -4.07 10.65
CA MET A 157 -3.90 -4.23 11.82
C MET A 157 -4.52 -5.16 12.88
N ALA A 158 -5.83 -5.06 13.11
CA ALA A 158 -6.54 -5.86 14.11
C ALA A 158 -6.80 -7.30 13.68
N THR A 159 -7.01 -7.56 12.38
CA THR A 159 -7.56 -8.83 11.88
C THR A 159 -6.69 -9.53 10.85
N GLN A 160 -5.72 -8.85 10.26
CA GLN A 160 -4.92 -9.27 9.12
C GLN A 160 -5.76 -9.53 7.85
N THR A 161 -6.95 -8.97 7.77
CA THR A 161 -7.87 -9.17 6.64
C THR A 161 -8.41 -7.85 6.10
N LEU A 162 -8.82 -7.88 4.84
CA LEU A 162 -9.52 -6.78 4.15
C LEU A 162 -10.84 -7.31 3.60
N LEU A 163 -11.92 -6.53 3.76
CA LEU A 163 -13.19 -6.81 3.10
C LEU A 163 -13.14 -6.25 1.67
N ALA A 164 -13.26 -7.13 0.68
CA ALA A 164 -13.12 -6.75 -0.72
C ALA A 164 -14.15 -7.46 -1.61
N LYS A 165 -14.67 -6.77 -2.61
CA LYS A 165 -15.41 -7.40 -3.71
C LYS A 165 -14.43 -7.79 -4.81
N LYS A 166 -14.58 -9.02 -5.35
CA LYS A 166 -13.72 -9.47 -6.44
C LYS A 166 -13.88 -8.55 -7.65
N ALA A 167 -12.77 -7.96 -8.10
CA ALA A 167 -12.74 -7.10 -9.27
C ALA A 167 -12.94 -7.91 -10.56
N ARG A 168 -13.42 -7.25 -11.61
CA ARG A 168 -13.46 -7.81 -12.96
C ARG A 168 -12.09 -7.73 -13.61
N ASN A 169 -11.79 -8.64 -14.53
CA ASN A 169 -10.56 -8.60 -15.31
C ASN A 169 -10.71 -7.67 -16.52
N MET A 170 -9.73 -6.82 -16.76
CA MET A 170 -9.62 -5.97 -17.95
C MET A 170 -8.27 -6.21 -18.61
N ARG A 171 -8.28 -6.61 -19.88
CA ARG A 171 -7.06 -6.67 -20.67
C ARG A 171 -6.89 -5.34 -21.42
N ILE A 172 -5.71 -4.72 -21.29
CA ILE A 172 -5.29 -3.60 -22.11
C ILE A 172 -4.16 -4.08 -23.03
N GLN A 173 -4.43 -4.10 -24.32
CA GLN A 173 -3.46 -4.51 -25.33
C GLN A 173 -2.84 -3.27 -25.96
N VAL A 174 -1.51 -3.19 -25.94
CA VAL A 174 -0.72 -2.12 -26.58
C VAL A 174 0.06 -2.75 -27.73
N ASP A 175 -0.32 -2.42 -28.96
CA ASP A 175 0.29 -2.96 -30.16
C ASP A 175 1.26 -1.96 -30.81
N GLY A 176 2.26 -2.47 -31.55
CA GLY A 176 3.21 -1.66 -32.30
C GLY A 176 4.55 -1.49 -31.60
N LYS A 177 5.29 -0.49 -32.03
CA LYS A 177 6.60 -0.12 -31.48
C LYS A 177 6.54 1.28 -30.88
N VAL A 178 7.14 1.43 -29.72
CA VAL A 178 7.26 2.73 -29.07
C VAL A 178 8.30 3.58 -29.79
N ALA A 179 7.93 4.80 -30.17
CA ALA A 179 8.84 5.75 -30.82
C ALA A 179 9.90 6.26 -29.81
N PRO A 180 11.09 6.71 -30.28
CA PRO A 180 12.06 7.35 -29.42
C PRO A 180 11.45 8.53 -28.61
N GLY A 181 11.75 8.61 -27.33
CA GLY A 181 11.25 9.65 -26.42
C GLY A 181 9.91 9.34 -25.74
N ILE A 182 9.20 8.29 -26.15
CA ILE A 182 7.97 7.83 -25.48
C ILE A 182 8.32 6.93 -24.31
N THR A 183 7.71 7.19 -23.18
CA THR A 183 7.90 6.46 -21.92
C THR A 183 6.66 5.66 -21.52
N ALA A 184 6.76 4.79 -20.53
CA ALA A 184 5.61 4.08 -19.96
C ALA A 184 4.53 5.04 -19.43
N LYS A 185 4.93 6.23 -18.94
CA LYS A 185 3.99 7.27 -18.50
C LYS A 185 3.12 7.79 -19.65
N ASP A 186 3.69 8.00 -20.82
CA ASP A 186 2.94 8.46 -22.00
C ASP A 186 1.89 7.42 -22.41
N ILE A 187 2.24 6.12 -22.35
CA ILE A 187 1.32 5.03 -22.63
C ILE A 187 0.16 5.04 -21.61
N VAL A 188 0.45 5.14 -20.31
CA VAL A 188 -0.59 5.18 -19.27
C VAL A 188 -1.48 6.41 -19.40
N LEU A 189 -0.91 7.58 -19.70
CA LEU A 189 -1.70 8.80 -19.93
C LEU A 189 -2.59 8.68 -21.19
N ALA A 190 -2.11 8.04 -22.24
CA ALA A 190 -2.93 7.76 -23.43
C ALA A 190 -4.09 6.81 -23.12
N ILE A 191 -3.86 5.78 -22.29
CA ILE A 191 -4.90 4.87 -21.80
C ILE A 191 -5.94 5.64 -21.00
N ILE A 192 -5.51 6.45 -20.02
CA ILE A 192 -6.42 7.28 -19.21
C ILE A 192 -7.21 8.24 -20.08
N GLY A 193 -6.57 8.88 -21.07
CA GLY A 193 -7.24 9.74 -22.03
C GLY A 193 -8.33 9.04 -22.84
N LYS A 194 -8.18 7.73 -23.07
CA LYS A 194 -9.15 6.91 -23.83
C LYS A 194 -10.30 6.37 -22.99
N ILE A 195 -10.04 5.91 -21.76
CA ILE A 195 -11.05 5.26 -20.91
C ILE A 195 -11.58 6.15 -19.77
N GLY A 196 -10.98 7.34 -19.58
CA GLY A 196 -11.27 8.25 -18.48
C GLY A 196 -10.50 7.90 -17.19
N THR A 197 -10.44 8.86 -16.27
CA THR A 197 -9.74 8.72 -14.99
C THR A 197 -10.33 7.63 -14.08
N ALA A 198 -11.63 7.34 -14.20
CA ALA A 198 -12.33 6.29 -13.47
C ALA A 198 -12.55 5.01 -14.29
N GLY A 199 -12.02 4.92 -15.50
CA GLY A 199 -12.29 3.81 -16.42
C GLY A 199 -11.83 2.44 -15.94
N GLY A 200 -10.87 2.40 -15.02
CA GLY A 200 -10.38 1.18 -14.39
C GLY A 200 -11.07 0.80 -13.07
N THR A 201 -12.03 1.61 -12.59
CA THR A 201 -12.68 1.34 -11.30
C THR A 201 -13.42 0.01 -11.30
N GLY A 202 -13.15 -0.83 -10.32
CA GLY A 202 -13.72 -2.17 -10.20
C GLY A 202 -13.12 -3.22 -11.16
N TYR A 203 -11.97 -2.89 -11.76
CA TYR A 203 -11.21 -3.81 -12.59
C TYR A 203 -9.80 -4.03 -12.05
N THR A 204 -9.30 -5.25 -12.25
CA THR A 204 -7.87 -5.53 -12.27
C THR A 204 -7.39 -5.49 -13.70
N ILE A 205 -6.37 -4.66 -13.99
CA ILE A 205 -5.87 -4.42 -15.33
C ILE A 205 -4.62 -5.27 -15.56
N GLU A 206 -4.65 -6.07 -16.63
CA GLU A 206 -3.48 -6.82 -17.14
C GLU A 206 -3.13 -6.29 -18.52
N PHE A 207 -1.83 -6.02 -18.74
CA PHE A 207 -1.29 -5.50 -20.00
C PHE A 207 -0.77 -6.63 -20.90
#